data_a9b2bcaaf26997693fffd649116fe0de
#
_entry.id   a9b2bcaaf26997693fffd649116fe0de
#
_cell.length_a   1.000
_cell.length_b   1.000
_cell.length_c   1.000
_cell.angle_alpha   90.00
_cell.angle_beta   90.00
_cell.angle_gamma   90.00
#
_symmetry.space_group_name_H-M   'P 1'
#
loop_
_entity.id
_entity.type
_entity.pdbx_description
1 polymer ?
#
loop_
_entity_poly.entity_id
_entity_poly.type
_entity_poly.pdbx_seq_one_letter_code
_entity_poly.pdbx_strand_id
1 'polypeptide(L)'
;MPLEQFVAKAALRSAIGPMAEQPPPIAADETNLAAGAHVYREQCAVCHGALGLPPSAIAKGMFPPPPQLLPPKKGVTDDPVGETHWKVKNGIRLTGMPGFVDSLSDTELWQVSLLLLHAHELPPAAQEALRR
;
A
#
# COMPACT_ATOMS: atom_id res chain seq x y z
N MET A 1 -16.07 13.43 -11.12
CA MET A 1 -17.13 12.96 -12.05
C MET A 1 -17.12 11.43 -12.11
N PRO A 2 -18.29 10.78 -12.07
CA PRO A 2 -18.34 9.30 -12.10
C PRO A 2 -17.69 8.69 -13.33
N LEU A 3 -17.82 9.33 -14.50
CA LEU A 3 -17.24 8.84 -15.73
C LEU A 3 -15.71 8.87 -15.68
N GLU A 4 -15.14 9.94 -15.14
CA GLU A 4 -13.68 10.07 -15.00
C GLU A 4 -13.13 8.99 -14.09
N GLN A 5 -13.80 8.73 -12.97
CA GLN A 5 -13.40 7.69 -12.04
C GLN A 5 -13.47 6.31 -12.67
N PHE A 6 -14.54 6.04 -13.44
CA PHE A 6 -14.70 4.79 -14.15
C PHE A 6 -13.58 4.56 -15.16
N VAL A 7 -13.30 5.57 -15.97
CA VAL A 7 -12.22 5.50 -16.99
C VAL A 7 -10.87 5.33 -16.32
N ALA A 8 -10.60 6.09 -15.26
CA ALA A 8 -9.33 6.01 -14.54
C ALA A 8 -9.12 4.61 -13.93
N LYS A 9 -10.15 4.03 -13.32
CA LYS A 9 -10.07 2.68 -12.76
C LYS A 9 -9.89 1.63 -13.83
N ALA A 10 -10.58 1.75 -14.96
CA ALA A 10 -10.44 0.83 -16.08
C ALA A 10 -9.03 0.88 -16.67
N ALA A 11 -8.49 2.08 -16.84
CA ALA A 11 -7.12 2.27 -17.33
C ALA A 11 -6.11 1.66 -16.37
N LEU A 12 -6.29 1.85 -15.06
CA LEU A 12 -5.41 1.28 -14.05
C LEU A 12 -5.44 -0.24 -14.09
N ARG A 13 -6.62 -0.84 -14.13
CA ARG A 13 -6.76 -2.29 -14.24
C ARG A 13 -6.08 -2.83 -15.49
N SER A 14 -6.24 -2.15 -16.61
CA SER A 14 -5.62 -2.54 -17.86
C SER A 14 -4.09 -2.45 -17.78
N ALA A 15 -3.57 -1.40 -17.15
CA ALA A 15 -2.14 -1.21 -16.98
C ALA A 15 -1.53 -2.29 -16.07
N ILE A 16 -2.22 -2.66 -15.00
CA ILE A 16 -1.76 -3.72 -14.09
C ILE A 16 -1.83 -5.08 -14.79
N GLY A 17 -2.96 -5.36 -15.45
CA GLY A 17 -3.14 -6.59 -16.21
C GLY A 17 -2.80 -7.85 -15.42
N PRO A 18 -2.05 -8.79 -16.03
CA PRO A 18 -1.71 -10.05 -15.38
C PRO A 18 -0.76 -9.90 -14.18
N MET A 19 -0.15 -8.74 -14.00
CA MET A 19 0.75 -8.51 -12.86
C MET A 19 0.02 -8.59 -11.52
N ALA A 20 -1.30 -8.36 -11.51
CA ALA A 20 -2.11 -8.50 -10.30
C ALA A 20 -2.02 -9.91 -9.71
N GLU A 21 -1.85 -10.92 -10.55
CA GLU A 21 -1.76 -12.32 -10.12
C GLU A 21 -0.33 -12.78 -9.86
N GLN A 22 0.65 -11.90 -9.96
CA GLN A 22 2.05 -12.25 -9.70
C GLN A 22 2.23 -12.69 -8.24
N PRO A 23 2.75 -13.90 -7.99
CA PRO A 23 3.01 -14.32 -6.62
C PRO A 23 4.21 -13.58 -6.03
N PRO A 24 4.21 -13.31 -4.72
CA PRO A 24 5.38 -12.70 -4.10
C PRO A 24 6.56 -13.66 -4.08
N PRO A 25 7.78 -13.17 -4.37
CA PRO A 25 8.97 -14.03 -4.34
C PRO A 25 9.52 -14.26 -2.94
N ILE A 26 8.91 -13.66 -1.91
CA ILE A 26 9.33 -13.79 -0.51
C ILE A 26 8.14 -14.25 0.33
N ALA A 27 8.45 -14.83 1.50
CA ALA A 27 7.42 -15.31 2.41
C ALA A 27 6.86 -14.18 3.27
N ALA A 28 5.59 -14.32 3.68
CA ALA A 28 4.95 -13.41 4.62
C ALA A 28 5.30 -13.81 6.07
N ASP A 29 6.60 -13.89 6.35
CA ASP A 29 7.07 -14.25 7.68
C ASP A 29 7.24 -13.00 8.56
N GLU A 30 7.52 -13.21 9.84
CA GLU A 30 7.63 -12.12 10.81
C GLU A 30 8.69 -11.09 10.41
N THR A 31 9.83 -11.56 9.90
CA THR A 31 10.92 -10.67 9.50
C THR A 31 10.51 -9.77 8.32
N ASN A 32 9.90 -10.35 7.30
CA ASN A 32 9.46 -9.59 6.14
C ASN A 32 8.31 -8.64 6.46
N LEU A 33 7.37 -9.06 7.31
CA LEU A 33 6.27 -8.21 7.72
C LEU A 33 6.75 -7.04 8.59
N ALA A 34 7.70 -7.26 9.48
CA ALA A 34 8.29 -6.19 10.28
C ALA A 34 9.06 -5.19 9.41
N ALA A 35 9.82 -5.70 8.42
CA ALA A 35 10.52 -4.83 7.47
C ALA A 35 9.53 -4.00 6.65
N GLY A 36 8.43 -4.61 6.20
CA GLY A 36 7.36 -3.90 5.52
C GLY A 36 6.72 -2.81 6.38
N ALA A 37 6.57 -3.05 7.67
CA ALA A 37 6.04 -2.07 8.60
C ALA A 37 6.96 -0.84 8.71
N HIS A 38 8.27 -1.03 8.70
CA HIS A 38 9.21 0.08 8.69
C HIS A 38 9.08 0.90 7.40
N VAL A 39 9.02 0.23 6.25
CA VAL A 39 8.80 0.91 4.97
C VAL A 39 7.51 1.71 4.99
N TYR A 40 6.43 1.09 5.47
CA TYR A 40 5.13 1.76 5.55
C TYR A 40 5.20 3.03 6.38
N ARG A 41 5.80 2.96 7.56
CA ARG A 41 5.90 4.13 8.44
C ARG A 41 6.69 5.27 7.80
N GLU A 42 7.76 4.93 7.11
CA GLU A 42 8.64 5.95 6.54
C GLU A 42 8.11 6.55 5.25
N GLN A 43 7.40 5.76 4.43
CA GLN A 43 7.06 6.18 3.07
C GLN A 43 5.56 6.31 2.82
N CYS A 44 4.71 5.65 3.57
CA CYS A 44 3.30 5.52 3.23
C CYS A 44 2.37 6.17 4.25
N ALA A 45 2.72 6.15 5.52
CA ALA A 45 1.83 6.54 6.61
C ALA A 45 1.38 8.01 6.52
N VAL A 46 2.21 8.89 5.99
CA VAL A 46 1.87 10.31 5.88
C VAL A 46 0.59 10.52 5.06
N CYS A 47 0.34 9.68 4.08
CA CYS A 47 -0.87 9.75 3.24
C CYS A 47 -1.90 8.70 3.62
N HIS A 48 -1.47 7.46 3.87
CA HIS A 48 -2.37 6.32 4.08
C HIS A 48 -2.73 6.03 5.53
N GLY A 49 -2.23 6.83 6.46
CA GLY A 49 -2.59 6.74 7.87
C GLY A 49 -1.62 5.96 8.72
N ALA A 50 -1.39 6.47 9.94
CA ALA A 50 -0.62 5.79 10.98
C ALA A 50 -1.58 5.05 11.91
N LEU A 51 -1.10 3.96 12.50
CA LEU A 51 -1.91 3.12 13.37
C LEU A 51 -2.44 3.93 14.57
N GLY A 52 -3.76 3.93 14.74
CA GLY A 52 -4.42 4.60 15.86
C GLY A 52 -4.52 6.11 15.74
N LEU A 53 -4.12 6.70 14.62
CA LEU A 53 -4.17 8.15 14.42
C LEU A 53 -5.17 8.52 13.33
N PRO A 54 -5.77 9.73 13.41
CA PRO A 54 -6.63 10.22 12.35
C PRO A 54 -5.82 10.56 11.10
N PRO A 55 -6.47 10.74 9.93
CA PRO A 55 -5.77 11.15 8.71
C PRO A 55 -4.97 12.44 8.91
N SER A 56 -3.79 12.50 8.30
CA SER A 56 -2.92 13.67 8.36
C SER A 56 -3.50 14.87 7.60
N ALA A 57 -2.95 16.06 7.86
CA ALA A 57 -3.31 17.25 7.11
C ALA A 57 -3.01 17.09 5.61
N ILE A 58 -1.91 16.41 5.28
CA ILE A 58 -1.56 16.12 3.88
C ILE A 58 -2.63 15.26 3.23
N ALA A 59 -3.04 14.17 3.91
CA ALA A 59 -4.08 13.30 3.38
C ALA A 59 -5.41 14.03 3.18
N LYS A 60 -5.78 14.87 4.13
CA LYS A 60 -7.02 15.66 4.05
C LYS A 60 -7.02 16.65 2.90
N GLY A 61 -5.84 17.13 2.50
CA GLY A 61 -5.69 18.09 1.41
C GLY A 61 -5.56 17.47 0.02
N MET A 62 -5.51 16.15 -0.09
CA MET A 62 -5.32 15.47 -1.38
C MET A 62 -6.65 15.18 -2.07
N PHE A 63 -6.64 15.29 -3.40
CA PHE A 63 -7.77 14.86 -4.23
C PHE A 63 -7.21 14.11 -5.46
N PRO A 64 -7.67 12.87 -5.71
CA PRO A 64 -8.57 12.10 -4.84
C PRO A 64 -7.91 11.79 -3.49
N PRO A 65 -8.71 11.62 -2.42
CA PRO A 65 -8.14 11.33 -1.12
C PRO A 65 -7.50 9.95 -1.09
N PRO A 66 -6.34 9.78 -0.43
CA PRO A 66 -5.74 8.47 -0.29
C PRO A 66 -6.59 7.60 0.65
N PRO A 67 -6.82 6.33 0.31
CA PRO A 67 -7.52 5.43 1.23
C PRO A 67 -6.66 5.16 2.46
N GLN A 68 -7.30 5.09 3.62
CA GLN A 68 -6.62 4.70 4.84
C GLN A 68 -6.45 3.18 4.83
N LEU A 69 -5.23 2.68 5.05
CA LEU A 69 -4.90 1.28 4.78
C LEU A 69 -4.80 0.40 6.03
N LEU A 70 -4.80 1.00 7.22
CA LEU A 70 -4.65 0.24 8.46
C LEU A 70 -5.98 0.04 9.19
N PRO A 71 -6.08 -0.98 10.06
CA PRO A 71 -7.30 -1.20 10.83
C PRO A 71 -7.76 0.07 11.58
N PRO A 72 -9.08 0.28 11.74
CA PRO A 72 -10.17 -0.63 11.39
C PRO A 72 -10.61 -0.59 9.92
N LYS A 73 -9.93 0.18 9.09
CA LYS A 73 -10.25 0.25 7.67
C LYS A 73 -9.83 -1.02 6.94
N LYS A 74 -10.60 -1.38 5.91
CA LYS A 74 -10.34 -2.58 5.13
C LYS A 74 -9.00 -2.53 4.38
N GLY A 75 -8.62 -1.38 3.88
CA GLY A 75 -7.40 -1.22 3.10
C GLY A 75 -7.42 -2.07 1.85
N VAL A 76 -6.30 -2.77 1.62
CA VAL A 76 -6.12 -3.64 0.44
C VAL A 76 -6.04 -5.12 0.81
N THR A 77 -6.61 -5.49 1.95
CA THR A 77 -6.57 -6.88 2.43
C THR A 77 -7.30 -7.87 1.52
N ASP A 78 -8.25 -7.40 0.72
CA ASP A 78 -8.99 -8.24 -0.23
C ASP A 78 -8.41 -8.18 -1.65
N ASP A 79 -7.42 -7.33 -1.89
CA ASP A 79 -6.83 -7.18 -3.21
C ASP A 79 -5.72 -8.20 -3.42
N PRO A 80 -5.49 -8.66 -4.67
CA PRO A 80 -4.32 -9.48 -4.95
C PRO A 80 -3.04 -8.72 -4.60
N VAL A 81 -2.08 -9.39 -3.96
CA VAL A 81 -0.85 -8.74 -3.52
C VAL A 81 -0.03 -8.18 -4.68
N GLY A 82 -0.07 -8.83 -5.85
CA GLY A 82 0.59 -8.33 -7.05
C GLY A 82 0.05 -6.99 -7.52
N GLU A 83 -1.25 -6.73 -7.33
CA GLU A 83 -1.84 -5.44 -7.62
C GLU A 83 -1.27 -4.35 -6.69
N THR A 84 -1.19 -4.63 -5.40
CA THR A 84 -0.59 -3.70 -4.43
C THR A 84 0.87 -3.42 -4.76
N HIS A 85 1.64 -4.47 -5.05
CA HIS A 85 3.04 -4.34 -5.44
C HIS A 85 3.19 -3.43 -6.68
N TRP A 86 2.36 -3.64 -7.70
CA TRP A 86 2.39 -2.83 -8.91
C TRP A 86 2.13 -1.36 -8.62
N LYS A 87 1.11 -1.08 -7.79
CA LYS A 87 0.74 0.30 -7.43
C LYS A 87 1.84 1.00 -6.64
N VAL A 88 2.46 0.32 -5.71
CA VAL A 88 3.57 0.89 -4.92
C VAL A 88 4.78 1.14 -5.81
N LYS A 89 5.09 0.21 -6.69
CA LYS A 89 6.23 0.34 -7.59
C LYS A 89 6.08 1.50 -8.57
N ASN A 90 4.91 1.63 -9.19
CA ASN A 90 4.69 2.53 -10.33
C ASN A 90 3.91 3.80 -9.99
N GLY A 91 3.27 3.85 -8.81
CA GLY A 91 2.35 4.92 -8.48
C GLY A 91 1.01 4.78 -9.21
N ILE A 92 0.13 5.71 -8.97
CA ILE A 92 -1.19 5.74 -9.60
C ILE A 92 -1.35 7.07 -10.31
N ARG A 93 -1.49 7.03 -11.63
CA ARG A 93 -1.62 8.23 -12.45
C ARG A 93 -2.88 9.01 -12.07
N LEU A 94 -2.80 10.33 -12.18
CA LEU A 94 -3.87 11.27 -11.86
C LEU A 94 -4.23 11.29 -10.38
N THR A 95 -3.30 10.82 -9.54
CA THR A 95 -3.40 10.91 -8.08
C THR A 95 -2.08 11.44 -7.52
N GLY A 96 -2.06 11.74 -6.23
CA GLY A 96 -0.83 12.15 -5.55
C GLY A 96 0.09 10.99 -5.16
N MET A 97 -0.29 9.75 -5.44
CA MET A 97 0.54 8.59 -5.06
C MET A 97 1.73 8.42 -6.02
N PRO A 98 2.97 8.60 -5.52
CA PRO A 98 4.15 8.41 -6.37
C PRO A 98 4.49 6.93 -6.54
N GLY A 99 5.31 6.62 -7.52
CA GLY A 99 5.94 5.32 -7.64
C GLY A 99 7.24 5.29 -6.84
N PHE A 100 7.53 4.13 -6.24
CA PHE A 100 8.69 3.98 -5.36
C PHE A 100 9.82 3.12 -5.96
N VAL A 101 9.76 2.85 -7.27
CA VAL A 101 10.72 1.98 -7.94
C VAL A 101 12.18 2.48 -7.79
N ASP A 102 12.37 3.79 -7.74
CA ASP A 102 13.72 4.37 -7.64
C ASP A 102 14.21 4.54 -6.21
N SER A 103 13.32 4.46 -5.22
CA SER A 103 13.66 4.72 -3.81
C SER A 103 13.62 3.48 -2.94
N LEU A 104 12.91 2.43 -3.35
CA LEU A 104 12.80 1.18 -2.61
C LEU A 104 13.29 0.02 -3.47
N SER A 105 13.97 -0.95 -2.84
CA SER A 105 14.33 -2.19 -3.51
C SER A 105 13.08 -3.01 -3.83
N ASP A 106 13.20 -3.94 -4.77
CA ASP A 106 12.06 -4.82 -5.08
C ASP A 106 11.64 -5.65 -3.87
N THR A 107 12.60 -6.09 -3.06
CA THR A 107 12.30 -6.78 -1.80
C THR A 107 11.46 -5.90 -0.86
N GLU A 108 11.84 -4.64 -0.70
CA GLU A 108 11.07 -3.69 0.13
C GLU A 108 9.67 -3.45 -0.43
N LEU A 109 9.54 -3.37 -1.75
CA LEU A 109 8.23 -3.23 -2.40
C LEU A 109 7.34 -4.43 -2.06
N TRP A 110 7.87 -5.64 -2.10
CA TRP A 110 7.12 -6.83 -1.71
C TRP A 110 6.84 -6.90 -0.21
N GLN A 111 7.79 -6.49 0.62
CA GLN A 111 7.62 -6.48 2.06
C GLN A 111 6.46 -5.57 2.49
N VAL A 112 6.40 -4.35 1.96
CA VAL A 112 5.29 -3.45 2.29
C VAL A 112 3.97 -3.95 1.71
N SER A 113 4.00 -4.55 0.53
CA SER A 113 2.79 -5.12 -0.08
C SER A 113 2.22 -6.27 0.74
N LEU A 114 3.08 -7.15 1.23
CA LEU A 114 2.67 -8.24 2.12
C LEU A 114 2.18 -7.75 3.47
N LEU A 115 2.82 -6.72 4.02
CA LEU A 115 2.33 -6.08 5.24
C LEU A 115 0.88 -5.63 5.06
N LEU A 116 0.58 -4.95 3.95
CA LEU A 116 -0.76 -4.41 3.70
C LEU A 116 -1.79 -5.50 3.43
N LEU A 117 -1.39 -6.60 2.78
CA LEU A 117 -2.28 -7.74 2.60
C LEU A 117 -2.69 -8.34 3.93
N HIS A 118 -1.76 -8.40 4.89
CA HIS A 118 -1.98 -9.00 6.20
C HIS A 118 -2.22 -7.98 7.31
N ALA A 119 -2.64 -6.76 6.96
CA ALA A 119 -2.74 -5.65 7.91
C ALA A 119 -3.62 -5.91 9.14
N HIS A 120 -4.59 -6.82 9.03
CA HIS A 120 -5.49 -7.16 10.13
C HIS A 120 -5.02 -8.33 10.98
N GLU A 121 -3.92 -9.00 10.59
CA GLU A 121 -3.41 -10.20 11.26
C GLU A 121 -1.87 -10.17 11.33
N LEU A 122 -1.33 -9.12 11.93
CA LEU A 122 0.12 -8.93 11.98
C LEU A 122 0.73 -9.58 13.22
N PRO A 123 1.93 -10.17 13.09
CA PRO A 123 2.67 -10.65 14.26
C PRO A 123 3.15 -9.48 15.12
N PRO A 124 3.48 -9.73 16.40
CA PRO A 124 3.86 -8.65 17.33
C PRO A 124 5.00 -7.76 16.84
N ALA A 125 6.02 -8.32 16.18
CA ALA A 125 7.13 -7.51 15.67
C ALA A 125 6.69 -6.49 14.63
N ALA A 126 5.76 -6.87 13.74
CA ALA A 126 5.24 -5.96 12.73
C ALA A 126 4.34 -4.89 13.38
N GLN A 127 3.50 -5.28 14.33
CA GLN A 127 2.67 -4.33 15.08
C GLN A 127 3.53 -3.29 15.80
N GLU A 128 4.59 -3.74 16.45
CA GLU A 128 5.52 -2.86 17.17
C GLU A 128 6.21 -1.89 16.19
N ALA A 129 6.63 -2.39 15.05
CA ALA A 129 7.27 -1.57 14.02
C ALA A 129 6.33 -0.49 13.49
N LEU A 130 5.02 -0.76 13.41
CA LEU A 130 4.03 0.23 13.00
C LEU A 130 3.81 1.32 14.03
N ARG A 131 4.03 1.04 15.31
CA ARG A 131 3.80 2.00 16.39
C ARG A 131 4.93 3.00 16.58
N ARG A 132 6.11 2.69 16.11
CA ARG A 132 7.28 3.56 16.26
C ARG A 132 7.25 4.78 15.32
#